data_3cc871743f09c2282d0bdc9bc392549e
#
_entry.id   3cc871743f09c2282d0bdc9bc392549e
#
_cell.length_a   1.000
_cell.length_b   1.000
_cell.length_c   1.000
_cell.angle_alpha   90.00
_cell.angle_beta   90.00
_cell.angle_gamma   90.00
#
_symmetry.space_group_name_H-M   'P 1'
#
loop_
_entity.id
_entity.type
_entity.pdbx_description
1 polymer ?
#
loop_
_entity_poly.entity_id
_entity_poly.type
_entity_poly.pdbx_seq_one_letter_code
_entity_poly.pdbx_strand_id
1 'polypeptide(L)'
;MKRDSQVFDLISEERNRQMHGIELIASENFVSDEVMEAMGSVLTNKYAEGYPAARYYGGCQVVDKVENLAIERVCKLYGAEYANVQPHSGAQANMAVFFAVLKPGDTFMGLDLAHGGHLSHGSPVNMSGTYFKAIGYQLDPKTERVDYDDMERKALEHKPKLIVGGASAYSREWDYKRMREIADKVGAILLIDMAHTAGLIAAGLLENPVKYAHIVTSTTHKTLRGPRGGIILMGKDFENPWGLKTQKRSEERRVGKECRYRW
;
A
#
# COMPACT_ATOMS: atom_id res chain seq x y z
N MET A 1 6.61 -11.64 37.53
CA MET A 1 7.83 -10.99 37.03
C MET A 1 7.83 -9.53 37.45
N LYS A 2 8.98 -8.98 37.84
CA LYS A 2 9.09 -7.54 38.14
C LYS A 2 9.03 -6.77 36.82
N ARG A 3 8.25 -5.68 36.78
CA ARG A 3 8.13 -4.81 35.60
C ARG A 3 9.50 -4.20 35.27
N ASP A 4 9.87 -4.20 33.98
CA ASP A 4 11.07 -3.52 33.50
C ASP A 4 10.86 -2.00 33.56
N SER A 5 11.38 -1.38 34.62
CA SER A 5 11.20 0.05 34.83
C SER A 5 11.86 0.90 33.72
N GLN A 6 13.03 0.48 33.21
CA GLN A 6 13.76 1.25 32.21
C GLN A 6 12.94 1.43 30.92
N VAL A 7 12.34 0.37 30.41
CA VAL A 7 11.50 0.44 29.21
C VAL A 7 10.24 1.27 29.46
N PHE A 8 9.59 1.07 30.61
CA PHE A 8 8.32 1.76 30.89
C PHE A 8 8.51 3.24 31.26
N ASP A 9 9.67 3.61 31.80
CA ASP A 9 10.04 5.00 32.02
C ASP A 9 10.25 5.73 30.68
N LEU A 10 10.94 5.11 29.71
CA LEU A 10 11.08 5.64 28.34
C LEU A 10 9.75 5.77 27.60
N ILE A 11 8.83 4.81 27.78
CA ILE A 11 7.47 4.93 27.21
C ILE A 11 6.73 6.13 27.82
N SER A 12 6.90 6.36 29.10
CA SER A 12 6.30 7.51 29.80
C SER A 12 6.91 8.85 29.34
N GLU A 13 8.20 8.87 29.11
CA GLU A 13 8.91 10.02 28.56
C GLU A 13 8.44 10.34 27.15
N GLU A 14 8.32 9.33 26.27
CA GLU A 14 7.80 9.52 24.93
C GLU A 14 6.33 10.00 24.91
N ARG A 15 5.50 9.46 25.80
CA ARG A 15 4.13 9.97 25.97
C ARG A 15 4.12 11.45 26.31
N ASN A 16 5.00 11.85 27.25
CA ASN A 16 5.12 13.25 27.66
C ASN A 16 5.61 14.14 26.52
N ARG A 17 6.58 13.66 25.71
CA ARG A 17 7.04 14.35 24.50
C ARG A 17 5.89 14.58 23.52
N GLN A 18 5.10 13.55 23.23
CA GLN A 18 3.97 13.66 22.31
C GLN A 18 2.86 14.60 22.81
N MET A 19 2.61 14.64 24.12
CA MET A 19 1.60 15.52 24.71
C MET A 19 1.97 17.01 24.67
N HIS A 20 3.27 17.33 24.66
CA HIS A 20 3.77 18.72 24.73
C HIS A 20 4.43 19.19 23.41
N GLY A 21 4.63 18.31 22.46
CA GLY A 21 5.17 18.63 21.14
C GLY A 21 4.09 18.98 20.13
N ILE A 22 4.47 19.77 19.13
CA ILE A 22 3.66 19.97 17.91
C ILE A 22 4.30 19.11 16.82
N GLU A 23 3.55 18.09 16.37
CA GLU A 23 4.04 17.17 15.34
C GLU A 23 3.70 17.71 13.95
N LEU A 24 4.74 17.94 13.12
CA LEU A 24 4.60 18.46 11.75
C LEU A 24 5.01 17.43 10.69
N ILE A 25 5.35 16.21 11.10
CA ILE A 25 5.66 15.13 10.15
C ILE A 25 4.36 14.56 9.59
N ALA A 26 4.11 14.76 8.30
CA ALA A 26 2.86 14.41 7.62
C ALA A 26 2.48 12.92 7.71
N SER A 27 3.44 12.04 7.99
CA SER A 27 3.22 10.59 8.17
C SER A 27 2.93 10.17 9.61
N GLU A 28 2.90 11.10 10.57
CA GLU A 28 2.59 10.80 11.97
C GLU A 28 1.15 11.15 12.33
N ASN A 29 0.58 10.39 13.26
CA ASN A 29 -0.75 10.61 13.81
C ASN A 29 -0.89 9.94 15.18
N PHE A 30 -1.92 10.32 15.91
CA PHE A 30 -2.23 9.76 17.23
C PHE A 30 -3.38 8.76 17.10
N VAL A 31 -3.14 7.51 17.45
CA VAL A 31 -4.17 6.46 17.49
C VAL A 31 -5.01 6.58 18.76
N SER A 32 -6.18 5.92 18.78
CA SER A 32 -6.99 5.82 20.00
C SER A 32 -6.43 4.80 20.99
N ASP A 33 -6.87 4.89 22.26
CA ASP A 33 -6.46 3.94 23.30
C ASP A 33 -6.87 2.51 22.94
N GLU A 34 -8.02 2.31 22.29
CA GLU A 34 -8.48 0.97 21.85
C GLU A 34 -7.57 0.36 20.78
N VAL A 35 -6.99 1.18 19.91
CA VAL A 35 -5.99 0.69 18.92
C VAL A 35 -4.74 0.22 19.66
N MET A 36 -4.25 0.98 20.64
CA MET A 36 -3.08 0.59 21.44
C MET A 36 -3.36 -0.68 22.27
N GLU A 37 -4.54 -0.79 22.88
CA GLU A 37 -4.97 -1.97 23.64
C GLU A 37 -5.04 -3.22 22.75
N ALA A 38 -5.62 -3.09 21.54
CA ALA A 38 -5.69 -4.20 20.59
C ALA A 38 -4.31 -4.67 20.13
N MET A 39 -3.37 -3.74 19.88
CA MET A 39 -2.00 -4.05 19.48
C MET A 39 -1.22 -4.78 20.58
N GLY A 40 -1.42 -4.42 21.83
CA GLY A 40 -0.78 -5.04 23.02
C GLY A 40 -1.52 -6.24 23.58
N SER A 41 -2.50 -6.79 22.87
CA SER A 41 -3.37 -7.87 23.36
C SER A 41 -2.72 -9.27 23.24
N VAL A 42 -3.43 -10.28 23.75
CA VAL A 42 -3.03 -11.68 23.67
C VAL A 42 -2.90 -12.23 22.25
N LEU A 43 -3.42 -11.52 21.24
CA LEU A 43 -3.24 -11.85 19.82
C LEU A 43 -1.76 -11.89 19.43
N THR A 44 -0.92 -11.11 20.12
CA THR A 44 0.55 -11.10 19.96
C THR A 44 1.18 -12.49 20.18
N ASN A 45 0.55 -13.37 20.96
CA ASN A 45 1.08 -14.69 21.27
C ASN A 45 0.82 -15.72 20.17
N LYS A 46 -0.07 -15.41 19.21
CA LYS A 46 -0.53 -16.41 18.24
C LYS A 46 0.26 -16.39 16.94
N TYR A 47 0.90 -17.48 16.64
CA TYR A 47 1.52 -17.74 15.34
C TYR A 47 0.44 -18.17 14.33
N ALA A 48 0.22 -17.37 13.27
CA ALA A 48 -0.90 -17.52 12.35
C ALA A 48 -0.47 -17.43 10.87
N GLU A 49 0.62 -18.10 10.52
CA GLU A 49 1.12 -18.16 9.15
C GLU A 49 0.10 -18.80 8.22
N GLY A 50 -0.03 -18.26 7.00
CA GLY A 50 -1.07 -18.62 6.03
C GLY A 50 -2.24 -17.63 6.06
N TYR A 51 -3.40 -18.06 5.56
CA TYR A 51 -4.61 -17.23 5.44
C TYR A 51 -5.77 -17.80 6.26
N PRO A 52 -6.83 -17.03 6.54
CA PRO A 52 -8.03 -17.54 7.16
C PRO A 52 -8.51 -18.82 6.47
N ALA A 53 -8.82 -19.84 7.27
CA ALA A 53 -9.19 -21.20 6.84
C ALA A 53 -8.09 -21.98 6.05
N ALA A 54 -6.90 -21.42 5.88
CA ALA A 54 -5.75 -22.05 5.21
C ALA A 54 -4.44 -21.79 5.97
N ARG A 55 -4.44 -22.03 7.28
CA ARG A 55 -3.29 -21.84 8.16
C ARG A 55 -2.39 -23.08 8.18
N TYR A 56 -1.10 -22.81 8.39
CA TYR A 56 -0.12 -23.90 8.61
C TYR A 56 -0.17 -24.47 10.02
N TYR A 57 -0.75 -23.75 10.99
CA TYR A 57 -0.79 -24.13 12.41
C TYR A 57 -2.21 -24.22 12.96
N GLY A 58 -2.43 -25.06 13.93
CA GLY A 58 -3.70 -25.19 14.64
C GLY A 58 -3.99 -24.00 15.56
N GLY A 59 -5.24 -23.91 16.07
CA GLY A 59 -5.64 -22.89 17.05
C GLY A 59 -5.88 -21.50 16.48
N CYS A 60 -6.09 -21.36 15.18
CA CYS A 60 -6.22 -20.07 14.49
C CYS A 60 -7.67 -19.56 14.36
N GLN A 61 -8.66 -20.27 14.91
CA GLN A 61 -10.09 -19.97 14.71
C GLN A 61 -10.48 -18.53 15.15
N VAL A 62 -9.79 -17.97 16.15
CA VAL A 62 -10.06 -16.61 16.64
C VAL A 62 -9.35 -15.58 15.79
N VAL A 63 -8.07 -15.78 15.48
CA VAL A 63 -7.32 -14.86 14.61
C VAL A 63 -7.88 -14.83 13.20
N ASP A 64 -8.45 -15.92 12.69
CA ASP A 64 -9.18 -15.98 11.43
C ASP A 64 -10.38 -15.01 11.44
N LYS A 65 -11.13 -14.98 12.54
CA LYS A 65 -12.25 -14.05 12.70
C LYS A 65 -11.77 -12.60 12.73
N VAL A 66 -10.65 -12.32 13.42
CA VAL A 66 -10.07 -10.97 13.48
C VAL A 66 -9.60 -10.52 12.10
N GLU A 67 -8.89 -11.36 11.37
CA GLU A 67 -8.40 -11.03 10.02
C GLU A 67 -9.57 -10.86 9.03
N ASN A 68 -10.55 -11.76 9.04
CA ASN A 68 -11.75 -11.62 8.21
C ASN A 68 -12.53 -10.35 8.50
N LEU A 69 -12.66 -9.96 9.78
CA LEU A 69 -13.30 -8.72 10.18
C LEU A 69 -12.54 -7.48 9.67
N ALA A 70 -11.19 -7.52 9.70
CA ALA A 70 -10.37 -6.46 9.15
C ALA A 70 -10.53 -6.34 7.62
N ILE A 71 -10.54 -7.47 6.91
CA ILE A 71 -10.78 -7.54 5.46
C ILE A 71 -12.17 -6.96 5.11
N GLU A 72 -13.21 -7.42 5.79
CA GLU A 72 -14.59 -6.96 5.58
C GLU A 72 -14.70 -5.44 5.77
N ARG A 73 -14.15 -4.94 6.89
CA ARG A 73 -14.22 -3.52 7.24
C ARG A 73 -13.48 -2.63 6.25
N VAL A 74 -12.27 -3.03 5.83
CA VAL A 74 -11.48 -2.23 4.89
C VAL A 74 -12.08 -2.28 3.48
N CYS A 75 -12.65 -3.41 3.05
CA CYS A 75 -13.39 -3.51 1.81
C CYS A 75 -14.61 -2.57 1.81
N LYS A 76 -15.38 -2.58 2.91
CA LYS A 76 -16.52 -1.66 3.07
C LYS A 76 -16.11 -0.20 3.09
N LEU A 77 -15.01 0.13 3.76
CA LEU A 77 -14.51 1.50 3.91
C LEU A 77 -14.15 2.15 2.56
N TYR A 78 -13.53 1.39 1.67
CA TYR A 78 -13.05 1.90 0.38
C TYR A 78 -13.86 1.42 -0.83
N GLY A 79 -14.88 0.58 -0.64
CA GLY A 79 -15.65 -0.02 -1.74
C GLY A 79 -14.79 -1.00 -2.56
N ALA A 80 -13.83 -1.66 -1.93
CA ALA A 80 -13.00 -2.68 -2.56
C ALA A 80 -13.72 -4.05 -2.55
N GLU A 81 -13.44 -4.87 -3.55
CA GLU A 81 -13.94 -6.25 -3.61
C GLU A 81 -12.99 -7.22 -2.89
N TYR A 82 -11.69 -6.93 -2.94
CA TYR A 82 -10.65 -7.75 -2.32
C TYR A 82 -9.72 -6.89 -1.47
N ALA A 83 -9.26 -7.46 -0.35
CA ALA A 83 -8.25 -6.86 0.51
C ALA A 83 -7.29 -7.90 1.07
N ASN A 84 -6.02 -7.48 1.25
CA ASN A 84 -5.04 -8.16 2.07
C ASN A 84 -4.59 -7.20 3.18
N VAL A 85 -4.67 -7.66 4.43
CA VAL A 85 -4.39 -6.85 5.62
C VAL A 85 -3.13 -7.33 6.38
N GLN A 86 -2.37 -8.24 5.78
CA GLN A 86 -1.18 -8.84 6.40
C GLN A 86 0.11 -8.05 6.26
N PRO A 87 0.31 -7.12 5.29
CA PRO A 87 1.56 -6.38 5.20
C PRO A 87 1.86 -5.60 6.48
N HIS A 88 3.10 -5.64 6.95
CA HIS A 88 3.53 -4.93 8.17
C HIS A 88 3.76 -3.44 7.94
N SER A 89 3.88 -3.01 6.68
CA SER A 89 4.13 -1.63 6.28
C SER A 89 3.66 -1.36 4.84
N GLY A 90 3.56 -0.08 4.47
CA GLY A 90 3.30 0.31 3.08
C GLY A 90 4.42 -0.14 2.13
N ALA A 91 5.67 -0.11 2.57
CA ALA A 91 6.80 -0.59 1.77
C ALA A 91 6.68 -2.10 1.47
N GLN A 92 6.27 -2.91 2.46
CA GLN A 92 6.02 -4.33 2.25
C GLN A 92 4.80 -4.56 1.35
N ALA A 93 3.72 -3.78 1.50
CA ALA A 93 2.57 -3.85 0.61
C ALA A 93 2.97 -3.55 -0.84
N ASN A 94 3.75 -2.48 -1.08
CA ASN A 94 4.26 -2.16 -2.41
C ASN A 94 5.19 -3.28 -2.94
N MET A 95 6.11 -3.78 -2.11
CA MET A 95 7.00 -4.89 -2.49
C MET A 95 6.22 -6.12 -2.92
N ALA A 96 5.18 -6.47 -2.16
CA ALA A 96 4.32 -7.59 -2.47
C ALA A 96 3.65 -7.42 -3.84
N VAL A 97 3.10 -6.24 -4.14
CA VAL A 97 2.51 -5.93 -5.45
C VAL A 97 3.57 -6.02 -6.57
N PHE A 98 4.75 -5.44 -6.35
CA PHE A 98 5.82 -5.49 -7.35
C PHE A 98 6.18 -6.93 -7.73
N PHE A 99 6.40 -7.81 -6.77
CA PHE A 99 6.73 -9.21 -7.03
C PHE A 99 5.56 -10.05 -7.56
N ALA A 100 4.32 -9.61 -7.33
CA ALA A 100 3.16 -10.29 -7.92
C ALA A 100 2.99 -9.98 -9.41
N VAL A 101 3.36 -8.76 -9.84
CA VAL A 101 3.06 -8.28 -11.20
C VAL A 101 4.29 -8.11 -12.09
N LEU A 102 5.49 -8.07 -11.52
CA LEU A 102 6.76 -7.86 -12.22
C LEU A 102 7.75 -9.00 -11.97
N LYS A 103 8.73 -9.09 -12.85
CA LYS A 103 9.95 -9.89 -12.67
C LYS A 103 11.14 -8.95 -12.48
N PRO A 104 12.18 -9.36 -11.74
CA PRO A 104 13.42 -8.58 -11.66
C PRO A 104 13.91 -8.12 -13.04
N GLY A 105 14.26 -6.83 -13.15
CA GLY A 105 14.66 -6.20 -14.41
C GLY A 105 13.51 -5.62 -15.25
N ASP A 106 12.25 -5.91 -14.92
CA ASP A 106 11.11 -5.30 -15.62
C ASP A 106 11.07 -3.78 -15.38
N THR A 107 10.55 -3.05 -16.36
CA THR A 107 10.41 -1.60 -16.29
C THR A 107 9.09 -1.22 -15.62
N PHE A 108 9.16 -0.24 -14.71
CA PHE A 108 7.99 0.42 -14.14
C PHE A 108 8.20 1.94 -14.08
N MET A 109 7.13 2.70 -13.84
CA MET A 109 7.18 4.14 -13.68
C MET A 109 6.66 4.54 -12.29
N GLY A 110 7.27 5.57 -11.68
CA GLY A 110 6.84 6.18 -10.42
C GLY A 110 7.18 7.67 -10.38
N LEU A 111 6.56 8.42 -9.47
CA LEU A 111 6.92 9.81 -9.25
C LEU A 111 8.32 9.90 -8.64
N ASP A 112 9.18 10.75 -9.22
CA ASP A 112 10.53 10.99 -8.73
C ASP A 112 10.52 11.42 -7.27
N LEU A 113 11.48 10.90 -6.49
CA LEU A 113 11.65 11.24 -5.08
C LEU A 113 11.83 12.75 -4.88
N ALA A 114 12.58 13.41 -5.77
CA ALA A 114 12.81 14.86 -5.76
C ALA A 114 11.54 15.68 -6.01
N HIS A 115 10.50 15.05 -6.57
CA HIS A 115 9.20 15.67 -6.86
C HIS A 115 8.09 15.21 -5.88
N GLY A 116 8.49 14.64 -4.73
CA GLY A 116 7.57 14.23 -3.67
C GLY A 116 7.17 12.75 -3.69
N GLY A 117 7.76 11.93 -4.55
CA GLY A 117 7.55 10.49 -4.58
C GLY A 117 7.97 9.80 -3.27
N HIS A 118 7.65 8.53 -3.15
CA HIS A 118 8.09 7.69 -2.02
C HIS A 118 9.33 6.86 -2.40
N LEU A 119 10.16 6.49 -1.42
CA LEU A 119 11.33 5.64 -1.63
C LEU A 119 10.99 4.35 -2.40
N SER A 120 9.86 3.71 -2.09
CA SER A 120 9.41 2.49 -2.75
C SER A 120 8.83 2.69 -4.16
N HIS A 121 8.89 3.92 -4.70
CA HIS A 121 8.44 4.24 -6.06
C HIS A 121 9.61 4.38 -7.05
N GLY A 122 10.77 3.78 -6.76
CA GLY A 122 11.88 3.70 -7.70
C GLY A 122 13.20 4.31 -7.23
N SER A 123 13.30 4.68 -5.95
CA SER A 123 14.57 5.17 -5.40
C SER A 123 15.67 4.11 -5.53
N PRO A 124 16.88 4.45 -6.02
CA PRO A 124 17.99 3.50 -6.19
C PRO A 124 18.42 2.79 -4.90
N VAL A 125 18.16 3.40 -3.73
CA VAL A 125 18.49 2.81 -2.43
C VAL A 125 17.37 1.92 -1.88
N ASN A 126 16.27 1.79 -2.60
CA ASN A 126 15.12 0.95 -2.23
C ASN A 126 15.08 -0.31 -3.10
N MET A 127 14.44 -1.34 -2.60
CA MET A 127 14.17 -2.58 -3.32
C MET A 127 13.64 -2.32 -4.74
N SER A 128 12.71 -1.37 -4.88
CA SER A 128 12.07 -1.06 -6.16
C SER A 128 13.07 -0.58 -7.23
N GLY A 129 14.02 0.28 -6.86
CA GLY A 129 15.07 0.74 -7.77
C GLY A 129 16.24 -0.23 -7.91
N THR A 130 16.40 -1.18 -6.97
CA THR A 130 17.48 -2.18 -7.01
C THR A 130 17.12 -3.38 -7.89
N TYR A 131 15.88 -3.87 -7.80
CA TYR A 131 15.46 -5.07 -8.53
C TYR A 131 14.79 -4.78 -9.86
N PHE A 132 14.26 -3.57 -10.07
CA PHE A 132 13.48 -3.21 -11.25
C PHE A 132 14.05 -1.96 -11.92
N LYS A 133 13.74 -1.78 -13.20
CA LYS A 133 14.14 -0.59 -13.97
C LYS A 133 13.11 0.52 -13.74
N ALA A 134 13.43 1.45 -12.84
CA ALA A 134 12.56 2.59 -12.53
C ALA A 134 12.72 3.71 -13.57
N ILE A 135 11.59 4.22 -14.07
CA ILE A 135 11.51 5.42 -14.89
C ILE A 135 10.74 6.47 -14.10
N GLY A 136 11.36 7.61 -13.81
CA GLY A 136 10.74 8.71 -13.08
C GLY A 136 9.87 9.58 -13.97
N TYR A 137 8.63 9.88 -13.56
CA TYR A 137 7.88 11.03 -14.07
C TYR A 137 7.91 12.16 -13.04
N GLN A 138 7.61 13.37 -13.47
CA GLN A 138 7.89 14.59 -12.73
C GLN A 138 6.67 15.49 -12.64
N LEU A 139 6.79 16.54 -11.84
CA LEU A 139 5.86 17.66 -11.83
C LEU A 139 6.24 18.64 -12.92
N ASP A 140 5.26 19.28 -13.53
CA ASP A 140 5.47 20.44 -14.38
C ASP A 140 6.07 21.59 -13.55
N PRO A 141 7.19 22.18 -13.97
CA PRO A 141 7.91 23.17 -13.17
C PRO A 141 7.18 24.52 -13.03
N LYS A 142 6.16 24.78 -13.85
CA LYS A 142 5.38 26.02 -13.80
C LYS A 142 4.14 25.87 -12.93
N THR A 143 3.47 24.72 -13.01
CA THR A 143 2.20 24.48 -12.33
C THR A 143 2.37 23.73 -11.01
N GLU A 144 3.54 23.10 -10.81
CA GLU A 144 3.83 22.19 -9.68
C GLU A 144 2.82 21.04 -9.56
N ARG A 145 2.20 20.66 -10.68
CA ARG A 145 1.29 19.52 -10.78
C ARG A 145 1.94 18.38 -11.54
N VAL A 146 1.45 17.17 -11.34
CA VAL A 146 1.88 16.02 -12.12
C VAL A 146 1.68 16.33 -13.61
N ASP A 147 2.76 16.19 -14.39
CA ASP A 147 2.73 16.32 -15.83
C ASP A 147 2.27 15.01 -16.47
N TYR A 148 0.96 14.91 -16.68
CA TYR A 148 0.37 13.70 -17.27
C TYR A 148 0.73 13.52 -18.74
N ASP A 149 1.06 14.58 -19.46
CA ASP A 149 1.46 14.48 -20.87
C ASP A 149 2.91 13.96 -20.98
N ASP A 150 3.81 14.42 -20.11
CA ASP A 150 5.15 13.83 -19.98
C ASP A 150 5.08 12.39 -19.49
N MET A 151 4.19 12.09 -18.53
CA MET A 151 3.95 10.72 -18.07
C MET A 151 3.51 9.82 -19.23
N GLU A 152 2.57 10.24 -20.06
CA GLU A 152 2.11 9.49 -21.23
C GLU A 152 3.23 9.30 -22.26
N ARG A 153 3.96 10.36 -22.58
CA ARG A 153 5.11 10.29 -23.48
C ARG A 153 6.13 9.26 -23.02
N LYS A 154 6.54 9.32 -21.75
CA LYS A 154 7.47 8.36 -21.15
C LYS A 154 6.91 6.94 -21.12
N ALA A 155 5.61 6.78 -20.84
CA ALA A 155 4.96 5.48 -20.85
C ALA A 155 5.00 4.83 -22.25
N LEU A 156 4.73 5.60 -23.29
CA LEU A 156 4.79 5.14 -24.69
C LEU A 156 6.23 4.79 -25.11
N GLU A 157 7.22 5.55 -24.66
CA GLU A 157 8.64 5.35 -24.96
C GLU A 157 9.18 4.10 -24.26
N HIS A 158 8.95 3.97 -22.95
CA HIS A 158 9.59 2.96 -22.12
C HIS A 158 8.73 1.70 -21.91
N LYS A 159 7.45 1.74 -22.24
CA LYS A 159 6.48 0.63 -22.14
C LYS A 159 6.56 -0.10 -20.78
N PRO A 160 6.36 0.64 -19.66
CA PRO A 160 6.41 0.04 -18.33
C PRO A 160 5.31 -1.01 -18.18
N LYS A 161 5.55 -2.04 -17.36
CA LYS A 161 4.54 -3.03 -17.00
C LYS A 161 3.70 -2.59 -15.80
N LEU A 162 4.20 -1.63 -15.03
CA LEU A 162 3.54 -1.07 -13.85
C LEU A 162 3.73 0.45 -13.86
N ILE A 163 2.67 1.19 -13.58
CA ILE A 163 2.70 2.63 -13.29
C ILE A 163 2.25 2.81 -11.85
N VAL A 164 3.06 3.49 -11.04
CA VAL A 164 2.81 3.76 -9.63
C VAL A 164 2.43 5.22 -9.47
N GLY A 165 1.23 5.49 -8.93
CA GLY A 165 0.79 6.80 -8.48
C GLY A 165 0.80 6.90 -6.97
N GLY A 166 0.84 8.12 -6.47
CA GLY A 166 0.92 8.43 -5.04
C GLY A 166 2.23 9.14 -4.69
N ALA A 167 2.23 9.81 -3.56
CA ALA A 167 3.36 10.62 -3.12
C ALA A 167 3.41 10.73 -1.60
N SER A 168 4.60 11.04 -1.08
CA SER A 168 4.81 11.41 0.33
C SER A 168 4.65 12.91 0.56
N ALA A 169 4.96 13.73 -0.45
CA ALA A 169 5.02 15.18 -0.35
C ALA A 169 4.42 15.86 -1.60
N TYR A 170 3.16 15.58 -1.86
CA TYR A 170 2.40 16.21 -2.95
C TYR A 170 1.00 16.57 -2.44
N SER A 171 0.70 17.86 -2.39
CA SER A 171 -0.50 18.43 -1.76
C SER A 171 -1.66 18.70 -2.73
N ARG A 172 -1.60 18.19 -3.95
CA ARG A 172 -2.64 18.35 -4.96
C ARG A 172 -3.37 17.02 -5.17
N GLU A 173 -4.56 17.09 -5.75
CA GLU A 173 -5.31 15.92 -6.17
C GLU A 173 -4.67 15.23 -7.37
N TRP A 174 -4.86 13.91 -7.43
CA TRP A 174 -4.42 13.07 -8.52
C TRP A 174 -5.56 12.85 -9.51
N ASP A 175 -5.28 12.95 -10.80
CA ASP A 175 -6.22 12.51 -11.84
C ASP A 175 -6.04 11.00 -12.07
N TYR A 176 -6.67 10.19 -11.21
CA TYR A 176 -6.60 8.73 -11.31
C TYR A 176 -7.19 8.19 -12.60
N LYS A 177 -8.19 8.89 -13.18
CA LYS A 177 -8.79 8.52 -14.45
C LYS A 177 -7.77 8.68 -15.58
N ARG A 178 -7.08 9.81 -15.64
CA ARG A 178 -6.03 10.08 -16.63
C ARG A 178 -4.88 9.08 -16.49
N MET A 179 -4.46 8.77 -15.27
CA MET A 179 -3.45 7.75 -15.03
C MET A 179 -3.88 6.37 -15.53
N ARG A 180 -5.15 6.01 -15.33
CA ARG A 180 -5.69 4.75 -15.82
C ARG A 180 -5.70 4.71 -17.35
N GLU A 181 -6.10 5.78 -18.03
CA GLU A 181 -6.08 5.89 -19.48
C GLU A 181 -4.65 5.71 -20.04
N ILE A 182 -3.65 6.32 -19.39
CA ILE A 182 -2.23 6.16 -19.76
C ILE A 182 -1.79 4.70 -19.58
N ALA A 183 -2.11 4.09 -18.44
CA ALA A 183 -1.76 2.70 -18.16
C ALA A 183 -2.37 1.74 -19.20
N ASP A 184 -3.65 1.91 -19.54
CA ASP A 184 -4.36 1.10 -20.53
C ASP A 184 -3.75 1.23 -21.93
N LYS A 185 -3.32 2.44 -22.34
CA LYS A 185 -2.66 2.67 -23.64
C LYS A 185 -1.39 1.84 -23.85
N VAL A 186 -0.65 1.56 -22.78
CA VAL A 186 0.61 0.81 -22.84
C VAL A 186 0.48 -0.62 -22.30
N GLY A 187 -0.70 -1.01 -21.85
CA GLY A 187 -0.96 -2.32 -21.24
C GLY A 187 -0.31 -2.48 -19.87
N ALA A 188 -0.08 -1.37 -19.13
CA ALA A 188 0.50 -1.39 -17.80
C ALA A 188 -0.57 -1.62 -16.72
N ILE A 189 -0.16 -2.23 -15.62
CA ILE A 189 -0.96 -2.26 -14.39
C ILE A 189 -0.81 -0.89 -13.70
N LEU A 190 -1.92 -0.33 -13.21
CA LEU A 190 -1.92 0.89 -12.40
C LEU A 190 -1.99 0.51 -10.92
N LEU A 191 -0.96 0.87 -10.17
CA LEU A 191 -0.89 0.82 -8.71
C LEU A 191 -1.01 2.23 -8.16
N ILE A 192 -1.91 2.45 -7.20
CA ILE A 192 -1.99 3.71 -6.46
C ILE A 192 -1.64 3.46 -5.00
N ASP A 193 -0.57 4.10 -4.53
CA ASP A 193 -0.22 4.17 -3.11
C ASP A 193 -0.89 5.40 -2.49
N MET A 194 -2.01 5.18 -1.78
CA MET A 194 -2.79 6.25 -1.15
C MET A 194 -2.40 6.50 0.32
N ALA A 195 -1.26 6.00 0.78
CA ALA A 195 -0.91 5.95 2.20
C ALA A 195 -1.03 7.32 2.91
N HIS A 196 -0.62 8.42 2.28
CA HIS A 196 -0.72 9.76 2.89
C HIS A 196 -2.13 10.33 2.91
N THR A 197 -2.98 9.94 1.97
CA THR A 197 -4.33 10.50 1.80
C THR A 197 -5.45 9.54 2.22
N ALA A 198 -5.11 8.33 2.68
CA ALA A 198 -6.07 7.26 2.96
C ALA A 198 -7.20 7.67 3.91
N GLY A 199 -6.88 8.41 4.97
CA GLY A 199 -7.91 8.91 5.92
C GLY A 199 -8.86 9.94 5.30
N LEU A 200 -8.34 10.82 4.43
CA LEU A 200 -9.15 11.82 3.71
C LEU A 200 -10.07 11.15 2.67
N ILE A 201 -9.55 10.12 1.99
CA ILE A 201 -10.33 9.31 1.05
C ILE A 201 -11.43 8.54 1.80
N ALA A 202 -11.12 7.94 2.95
CA ALA A 202 -12.09 7.26 3.79
C ALA A 202 -13.20 8.20 4.30
N ALA A 203 -12.87 9.46 4.55
CA ALA A 203 -13.82 10.50 4.93
C ALA A 203 -14.62 11.09 3.75
N GLY A 204 -14.37 10.65 2.51
CA GLY A 204 -15.03 11.17 1.31
C GLY A 204 -14.60 12.57 0.88
N LEU A 205 -13.47 13.07 1.40
CA LEU A 205 -12.93 14.40 1.09
C LEU A 205 -12.05 14.42 -0.16
N LEU A 206 -11.53 13.28 -0.56
CA LEU A 206 -10.74 13.09 -1.78
C LEU A 206 -11.28 11.93 -2.59
N GLU A 207 -10.99 11.95 -3.89
CA GLU A 207 -11.42 10.89 -4.79
C GLU A 207 -10.80 9.54 -4.42
N ASN A 208 -11.61 8.47 -4.53
CA ASN A 208 -11.20 7.12 -4.16
C ASN A 208 -10.54 6.42 -5.37
N PRO A 209 -9.24 6.09 -5.30
CA PRO A 209 -8.51 5.44 -6.40
C PRO A 209 -8.97 4.01 -6.71
N VAL A 210 -9.65 3.33 -5.79
CA VAL A 210 -10.16 1.95 -5.98
C VAL A 210 -11.07 1.83 -7.21
N LYS A 211 -11.71 2.93 -7.61
CA LYS A 211 -12.55 2.97 -8.81
C LYS A 211 -11.77 2.89 -10.13
N TYR A 212 -10.52 3.29 -10.13
CA TYR A 212 -9.70 3.47 -11.34
C TYR A 212 -8.50 2.54 -11.38
N ALA A 213 -7.81 2.37 -10.25
CA ALA A 213 -6.60 1.57 -10.17
C ALA A 213 -6.89 0.08 -10.28
N HIS A 214 -5.92 -0.67 -10.79
CA HIS A 214 -5.95 -2.11 -10.72
C HIS A 214 -5.70 -2.59 -9.29
N ILE A 215 -4.71 -1.98 -8.62
CA ILE A 215 -4.33 -2.28 -7.25
C ILE A 215 -4.14 -0.97 -6.50
N VAL A 216 -4.54 -0.95 -5.24
CA VAL A 216 -4.32 0.17 -4.34
C VAL A 216 -3.57 -0.33 -3.10
N THR A 217 -2.55 0.39 -2.68
CA THR A 217 -1.85 0.12 -1.42
C THR A 217 -2.01 1.28 -0.45
N SER A 218 -1.90 0.99 0.83
CA SER A 218 -1.85 2.02 1.85
C SER A 218 -1.12 1.54 3.10
N THR A 219 -0.75 2.48 3.95
CA THR A 219 -0.49 2.23 5.37
C THR A 219 -1.76 2.42 6.17
N THR A 220 -1.80 1.86 7.37
CA THR A 220 -2.89 2.06 8.33
C THR A 220 -2.60 3.17 9.34
N HIS A 221 -1.35 3.58 9.50
CA HIS A 221 -0.85 4.40 10.61
C HIS A 221 -0.55 5.88 10.29
N LYS A 222 -0.98 6.38 9.11
CA LYS A 222 -0.84 7.80 8.73
C LYS A 222 -2.18 8.53 8.94
N THR A 223 -2.72 9.17 7.92
CA THR A 223 -4.03 9.85 8.02
C THR A 223 -5.17 8.90 8.36
N LEU A 224 -5.06 7.60 8.07
CA LEU A 224 -6.05 6.60 8.46
C LEU A 224 -6.08 6.34 9.98
N ARG A 225 -5.06 6.78 10.72
CA ARG A 225 -5.03 6.81 12.19
C ARG A 225 -5.22 5.43 12.85
N GLY A 226 -4.67 4.41 12.23
CA GLY A 226 -4.71 3.02 12.72
C GLY A 226 -3.37 2.52 13.26
N PRO A 227 -3.25 1.22 13.54
CA PRO A 227 -2.01 0.59 13.97
C PRO A 227 -0.97 0.62 12.86
N ARG A 228 0.31 0.40 13.18
CA ARG A 228 1.35 0.22 12.17
C ARG A 228 1.10 -1.04 11.38
N GLY A 229 0.90 -0.87 10.07
CA GLY A 229 0.61 -1.94 9.13
C GLY A 229 0.44 -1.40 7.71
N GLY A 230 0.19 -2.31 6.78
CA GLY A 230 -0.12 -2.01 5.38
C GLY A 230 -1.34 -2.80 4.92
N ILE A 231 -1.96 -2.30 3.87
CA ILE A 231 -3.10 -2.94 3.20
C ILE A 231 -2.92 -2.91 1.69
N ILE A 232 -3.46 -3.93 1.04
CA ILE A 232 -3.56 -4.01 -0.43
C ILE A 232 -5.02 -4.21 -0.76
N LEU A 233 -5.54 -3.43 -1.70
CA LEU A 233 -6.94 -3.41 -2.10
C LEU A 233 -7.08 -3.59 -3.60
N MET A 234 -8.17 -4.20 -4.04
CA MET A 234 -8.59 -4.24 -5.44
C MET A 234 -10.10 -3.99 -5.53
N GLY A 235 -10.50 -3.12 -6.45
CA GLY A 235 -11.92 -2.82 -6.70
C GLY A 235 -12.58 -3.88 -7.56
N LYS A 236 -11.85 -4.45 -8.49
CA LYS A 236 -12.31 -5.50 -9.41
C LYS A 236 -11.17 -6.44 -9.75
N ASP A 237 -11.52 -7.66 -10.08
CA ASP A 237 -10.59 -8.62 -10.66
C ASP A 237 -10.11 -8.15 -12.04
N PHE A 238 -8.85 -8.39 -12.38
CA PHE A 238 -8.29 -8.05 -13.68
C PHE A 238 -7.30 -9.12 -14.17
N GLU A 239 -7.08 -9.17 -15.47
CA GLU A 239 -6.10 -10.07 -16.04
C GLU A 239 -4.68 -9.50 -15.91
N ASN A 240 -3.76 -10.28 -15.33
CA ASN A 240 -2.35 -9.90 -15.23
C ASN A 240 -1.53 -10.60 -16.33
N PRO A 241 -1.24 -9.93 -17.47
CA PRO A 241 -0.46 -10.52 -18.55
C PRO A 241 1.02 -10.72 -18.21
N TRP A 242 1.52 -10.01 -17.16
CA TRP A 242 2.92 -9.98 -16.77
C TRP A 242 3.26 -10.87 -15.57
N GLY A 243 2.24 -11.39 -14.88
CA GLY A 243 2.39 -12.21 -13.69
C GLY A 243 3.17 -13.50 -13.91
N LEU A 244 3.72 -14.04 -12.84
CA LEU A 244 4.37 -15.33 -12.86
C LEU A 244 3.32 -16.43 -13.13
N LYS A 245 3.54 -17.27 -14.14
CA LYS A 245 2.71 -18.47 -14.34
C LYS A 245 2.98 -19.42 -13.18
N THR A 246 1.96 -19.72 -12.39
CA THR A 246 2.03 -20.85 -11.47
C THR A 246 1.89 -22.15 -12.25
N GLN A 247 2.70 -23.16 -11.93
CA GLN A 247 2.65 -24.47 -12.58
C GLN A 247 1.37 -25.29 -12.30
N LYS A 248 0.45 -24.77 -11.48
CA LYS A 248 -0.81 -25.44 -11.15
C LYS A 248 -1.99 -24.49 -11.38
N ARG A 249 -2.76 -24.75 -12.41
CA ARG A 249 -4.07 -24.23 -12.86
C ARG A 249 -3.99 -23.17 -13.97
N SER A 250 -4.36 -23.63 -15.15
CA SER A 250 -4.52 -22.86 -16.38
C SER A 250 -5.72 -21.86 -16.37
N GLU A 251 -6.45 -21.77 -15.27
CA GLU A 251 -7.65 -20.93 -15.13
C GLU A 251 -7.47 -19.72 -14.21
N GLU A 252 -6.32 -19.55 -13.55
CA GLU A 252 -6.10 -18.50 -12.54
C GLU A 252 -5.15 -17.40 -13.04
N ARG A 253 -5.50 -16.72 -14.13
CA ARG A 253 -4.80 -15.50 -14.58
C ARG A 253 -5.30 -14.22 -13.90
N ARG A 254 -6.17 -14.33 -12.91
CA ARG A 254 -6.81 -13.19 -12.25
C ARG A 254 -6.13 -12.87 -10.92
N VAL A 255 -5.60 -11.66 -10.79
CA VAL A 255 -4.86 -11.20 -9.61
C VAL A 255 -5.72 -11.23 -8.34
N GLY A 256 -7.04 -11.04 -8.43
CA GLY A 256 -7.94 -11.09 -7.29
C GLY A 256 -7.96 -12.45 -6.57
N LYS A 257 -7.89 -13.56 -7.30
CA LYS A 257 -7.76 -14.90 -6.72
C LYS A 257 -6.36 -15.17 -6.20
N GLU A 258 -5.32 -14.68 -6.87
CA GLU A 258 -3.92 -14.82 -6.45
C GLU A 258 -3.59 -13.98 -5.23
N CYS A 259 -4.17 -12.79 -5.07
CA CYS A 259 -4.03 -11.96 -3.88
C CYS A 259 -4.60 -12.61 -2.62
N ARG A 260 -5.49 -13.60 -2.73
CA ARG A 260 -5.98 -14.38 -1.58
C ARG A 260 -4.96 -15.39 -1.06
N TYR A 261 -3.97 -15.81 -1.86
CA TYR A 261 -3.16 -16.99 -1.56
C TYR A 261 -1.64 -16.81 -1.70
N ARG A 262 -1.11 -15.62 -1.97
CA ARG A 262 0.29 -15.43 -2.36
C ARG A 262 1.05 -14.26 -1.76
N TRP A 263 0.58 -13.69 -0.69
CA TRP A 263 1.34 -12.62 -0.02
C TRP A 263 2.00 -13.11 1.25
#